data_faa5c967a368d4c1c34bf55c315e80b8
#
_entry.id   faa5c967a368d4c1c34bf55c315e80b8
#
_cell.length_a   1.000
_cell.length_b   1.000
_cell.length_c   1.000
_cell.angle_alpha   90.00
_cell.angle_beta   90.00
_cell.angle_gamma   90.00
#
_symmetry.space_group_name_H-M   'P 1'
#
loop_
_entity.id
_entity.type
_entity.pdbx_description
1 polymer ?
#
loop_
_entity_poly.entity_id
_entity_poly.type
_entity_poly.pdbx_seq_one_letter_code
_entity_poly.pdbx_strand_id
1 'polypeptide(L)'
;MTIRCRYSVVRSQSPHDTHDSDPLETSTLEVSFTQEIESLRLGDGQTFHGEGILAITKALLQSGVAYVGGYQGAPVSHLLDVMVQAKPYMDELGVHVEACSNEASAAAMLGASIHYPLRGAVTWKSIV
;
A
#
# COMPACT_ATOMS: atom_id res chain seq x y z
N MET A 1 6.84 -14.21 5.20
CA MET A 1 5.48 -14.36 5.77
C MET A 1 4.49 -14.66 4.67
N THR A 2 3.62 -15.65 4.86
CA THR A 2 2.67 -16.09 3.83
C THR A 2 1.25 -15.77 4.28
N ILE A 3 0.49 -15.06 3.46
CA ILE A 3 -0.92 -14.72 3.73
C ILE A 3 -1.79 -15.23 2.60
N ARG A 4 -2.87 -15.92 2.95
CA ARG A 4 -3.88 -16.38 1.99
C ARG A 4 -4.93 -15.30 1.77
N CYS A 5 -5.06 -14.83 0.55
CA CYS A 5 -6.03 -13.80 0.19
C CYS A 5 -7.45 -14.37 0.15
N ARG A 6 -8.42 -13.68 0.75
CA ARG A 6 -9.83 -14.12 0.85
C ARG A 6 -10.82 -13.38 -0.04
N TYR A 7 -10.38 -12.40 -0.81
CA TYR A 7 -11.28 -11.62 -1.66
C TYR A 7 -10.76 -11.52 -3.10
N SER A 8 -11.65 -11.78 -4.06
CA SER A 8 -11.39 -11.59 -5.48
C SER A 8 -11.72 -10.16 -5.90
N VAL A 9 -10.75 -9.46 -6.45
CA VAL A 9 -11.01 -8.26 -7.25
C VAL A 9 -11.09 -8.70 -8.70
N VAL A 10 -12.19 -8.36 -9.37
CA VAL A 10 -12.46 -8.73 -10.76
C VAL A 10 -11.39 -8.16 -11.69
N ARG A 11 -10.78 -9.03 -12.45
CA ARG A 11 -9.73 -8.73 -13.42
C ARG A 11 -10.37 -8.17 -14.69
N SER A 12 -10.07 -6.94 -15.06
CA SER A 12 -10.20 -6.50 -16.45
C SER A 12 -8.87 -6.74 -17.17
N GLN A 13 -8.90 -7.62 -18.14
CA GLN A 13 -7.77 -7.87 -19.04
C GLN A 13 -7.80 -6.86 -20.19
N SER A 14 -6.66 -6.33 -20.55
CA SER A 14 -6.41 -5.84 -21.90
C SER A 14 -4.94 -6.07 -22.28
N PRO A 15 -4.66 -6.47 -23.52
CA PRO A 15 -3.38 -7.03 -23.92
C PRO A 15 -2.53 -6.10 -24.80
N HIS A 16 -1.23 -6.44 -24.87
CA HIS A 16 -0.23 -6.09 -25.89
C HIS A 16 0.28 -4.63 -25.97
N ASP A 17 1.53 -4.35 -26.22
CA ASP A 17 2.60 -4.99 -26.96
C ASP A 17 4.00 -4.44 -26.59
N THR A 18 4.97 -5.25 -26.92
CA THR A 18 6.40 -5.13 -26.99
C THR A 18 6.99 -3.81 -27.52
N HIS A 19 8.11 -3.32 -26.99
CA HIS A 19 9.41 -3.24 -27.66
C HIS A 19 10.53 -2.65 -26.78
N ASP A 20 11.58 -3.41 -26.76
CA ASP A 20 13.00 -3.26 -26.57
C ASP A 20 13.61 -1.84 -26.49
N SER A 21 14.39 -1.61 -25.45
CA SER A 21 15.77 -1.11 -25.49
C SER A 21 16.26 -0.66 -24.11
N ASP A 22 17.31 -1.34 -23.61
CA ASP A 22 18.06 -0.97 -22.40
C ASP A 22 18.67 0.44 -22.50
N PRO A 23 18.75 1.14 -21.35
CA PRO A 23 20.06 1.29 -20.73
C PRO A 23 20.06 1.17 -19.18
N LEU A 24 21.18 0.70 -18.72
CA LEU A 24 21.61 0.32 -17.39
C LEU A 24 21.40 1.37 -16.28
N GLU A 25 21.10 0.85 -15.07
CA GLU A 25 21.44 1.32 -13.73
C GLU A 25 20.48 2.24 -12.95
N THR A 26 19.33 2.62 -13.46
CA THR A 26 18.28 3.22 -12.60
C THR A 26 17.12 2.24 -12.31
N SER A 27 17.20 1.03 -12.83
CA SER A 27 16.04 0.13 -12.91
C SER A 27 15.74 -0.72 -11.66
N THR A 28 16.66 -0.86 -10.71
CA THR A 28 16.48 -1.82 -9.62
C THR A 28 15.48 -1.36 -8.54
N LEU A 29 15.42 -0.07 -8.24
CA LEU A 29 14.47 0.46 -7.26
C LEU A 29 13.05 0.54 -7.84
N GLU A 30 12.89 1.00 -9.08
CA GLU A 30 11.59 1.08 -9.75
C GLU A 30 10.98 -0.31 -10.01
N VAL A 31 11.79 -1.27 -10.40
CA VAL A 31 11.37 -2.68 -10.61
C VAL A 31 10.88 -3.29 -9.30
N SER A 32 11.55 -3.00 -8.17
CA SER A 32 11.14 -3.49 -6.86
C SER A 32 9.74 -3.00 -6.49
N PHE A 33 9.48 -1.70 -6.59
CA PHE A 33 8.17 -1.12 -6.26
C PHE A 33 7.04 -1.61 -7.18
N THR A 34 7.29 -1.80 -8.45
CA THR A 34 6.30 -2.35 -9.38
C THR A 34 5.89 -3.77 -8.98
N GLN A 35 6.84 -4.63 -8.64
CA GLN A 35 6.56 -5.98 -8.16
C GLN A 35 5.81 -5.99 -6.83
N GLU A 36 6.14 -5.09 -5.93
CA GLU A 36 5.44 -4.93 -4.65
C GLU A 36 3.98 -4.51 -4.84
N ILE A 37 3.72 -3.54 -5.71
CA ILE A 37 2.37 -3.09 -6.05
C ILE A 37 1.56 -4.21 -6.70
N GLU A 38 2.16 -4.98 -7.63
CA GLU A 38 1.50 -6.13 -8.24
C GLU A 38 1.16 -7.21 -7.21
N SER A 39 2.06 -7.46 -6.26
CA SER A 39 1.80 -8.43 -5.19
C SER A 39 0.64 -8.02 -4.29
N LEU A 40 0.42 -6.72 -4.09
CA LEU A 40 -0.75 -6.22 -3.35
C LEU A 40 -2.07 -6.50 -4.07
N ARG A 41 -2.07 -6.63 -5.39
CA ARG A 41 -3.26 -6.93 -6.21
C ARG A 41 -3.68 -8.41 -6.18
N LEU A 42 -2.88 -9.31 -5.62
CA LEU A 42 -3.20 -10.74 -5.56
C LEU A 42 -4.56 -10.97 -4.89
N GLY A 43 -5.41 -11.74 -5.56
CA GLY A 43 -6.79 -11.98 -5.14
C GLY A 43 -6.99 -13.29 -4.38
N ASP A 44 -8.25 -13.72 -4.33
CA ASP A 44 -8.66 -14.92 -3.62
C ASP A 44 -8.03 -16.19 -4.21
N GLY A 45 -7.58 -17.07 -3.34
CA GLY A 45 -6.91 -18.31 -3.71
C GLY A 45 -5.44 -18.17 -4.12
N GLN A 46 -4.92 -16.96 -4.26
CA GLN A 46 -3.50 -16.71 -4.54
C GLN A 46 -2.70 -16.61 -3.24
N THR A 47 -1.43 -16.99 -3.30
CA THR A 47 -0.53 -16.91 -2.16
C THR A 47 0.35 -15.67 -2.30
N PHE A 48 0.31 -14.82 -1.30
CA PHE A 48 1.19 -13.65 -1.20
C PHE A 48 2.52 -14.05 -0.57
N HIS A 49 3.60 -13.68 -1.24
CA HIS A 49 4.96 -13.76 -0.70
C HIS A 49 5.60 -12.37 -0.73
N GLY A 50 6.11 -11.92 0.39
CA GLY A 50 6.74 -10.61 0.49
C GLY A 50 7.29 -10.33 1.88
N GLU A 51 7.88 -9.17 2.04
CA GLU A 51 8.35 -8.68 3.32
C GLU A 51 7.20 -8.52 4.33
N GLY A 52 7.54 -8.55 5.63
CA GLY A 52 6.53 -8.41 6.68
C GLY A 52 5.73 -7.13 6.59
N ILE A 53 6.37 -6.01 6.22
CA ILE A 53 5.68 -4.72 6.07
C ILE A 53 4.68 -4.73 4.91
N LEU A 54 4.99 -5.39 3.80
CA LEU A 54 4.06 -5.57 2.67
C LEU A 54 2.90 -6.49 3.04
N ALA A 55 3.15 -7.51 3.86
CA ALA A 55 2.11 -8.37 4.38
C ALA A 55 1.12 -7.58 5.26
N ILE A 56 1.62 -6.67 6.09
CA ILE A 56 0.80 -5.74 6.89
C ILE A 56 0.00 -4.81 5.99
N THR A 57 0.65 -4.22 4.97
CA THR A 57 -0.01 -3.35 3.99
C THR A 57 -1.16 -4.08 3.31
N LYS A 58 -0.92 -5.30 2.84
CA LYS A 58 -1.95 -6.13 2.22
C LYS A 58 -3.09 -6.45 3.17
N ALA A 59 -2.79 -6.80 4.42
CA ALA A 59 -3.80 -7.09 5.43
C ALA A 59 -4.67 -5.85 5.74
N LEU A 60 -4.08 -4.66 5.79
CA LEU A 60 -4.82 -3.40 5.94
C LEU A 60 -5.80 -3.20 4.78
N LEU A 61 -5.35 -3.34 3.53
CA LEU A 61 -6.21 -3.22 2.36
C LEU A 61 -7.35 -4.24 2.38
N GLN A 62 -7.06 -5.50 2.72
CA GLN A 62 -8.07 -6.54 2.85
C GLN A 62 -9.04 -6.32 4.00
N SER A 63 -8.66 -5.56 5.02
CA SER A 63 -9.54 -5.21 6.13
C SER A 63 -10.56 -4.12 5.78
N GLY A 64 -10.46 -3.53 4.59
CA GLY A 64 -11.37 -2.49 4.11
C GLY A 64 -11.12 -1.13 4.77
N VAL A 65 -9.86 -0.71 4.87
CA VAL A 65 -9.54 0.65 5.31
C VAL A 65 -10.02 1.66 4.28
N ALA A 66 -10.57 2.77 4.75
CA ALA A 66 -10.97 3.89 3.91
C ALA A 66 -9.86 4.94 3.76
N TYR A 67 -8.97 5.00 4.72
CA TYR A 67 -7.82 5.91 4.66
C TYR A 67 -6.60 5.35 5.41
N VAL A 68 -5.44 5.69 4.90
CA VAL A 68 -4.15 5.41 5.54
C VAL A 68 -3.33 6.69 5.55
N GLY A 69 -2.87 7.07 6.71
CA GLY A 69 -2.01 8.22 6.88
C GLY A 69 -0.76 7.89 7.66
N GLY A 70 0.17 8.82 7.67
CA GLY A 70 1.35 8.64 8.51
C GLY A 70 2.39 9.72 8.36
N TYR A 71 3.33 9.67 9.26
CA TYR A 71 4.54 10.47 9.21
C TYR A 71 5.75 9.56 9.04
N GLN A 72 6.66 9.95 8.16
CA GLN A 72 7.79 9.10 7.78
C GLN A 72 8.72 8.78 8.94
N GLY A 73 9.09 7.52 9.06
CA GLY A 73 10.05 7.05 10.05
C GLY A 73 10.33 5.56 9.87
N ALA A 74 11.60 5.23 9.63
CA ALA A 74 12.00 3.84 9.47
C ALA A 74 11.72 3.00 10.73
N PRO A 75 11.28 1.75 10.61
CA PRO A 75 11.10 0.96 9.38
C PRO A 75 9.71 1.06 8.74
N VAL A 76 8.75 1.75 9.34
CA VAL A 76 7.34 1.76 8.89
C VAL A 76 7.06 2.69 7.71
N SER A 77 8.00 3.57 7.35
CA SER A 77 7.86 4.45 6.19
C SER A 77 7.62 3.69 4.89
N HIS A 78 8.20 2.50 4.75
CA HIS A 78 8.04 1.67 3.56
C HIS A 78 6.58 1.33 3.24
N LEU A 79 5.73 1.13 4.26
CA LEU A 79 4.30 0.93 4.09
C LEU A 79 3.66 2.14 3.38
N LEU A 80 3.95 3.34 3.87
CA LEU A 80 3.39 4.57 3.31
C LEU A 80 3.94 4.85 1.91
N ASP A 81 5.25 4.63 1.71
CA ASP A 81 5.91 4.83 0.41
C ASP A 81 5.31 3.93 -0.67
N VAL A 82 5.07 2.66 -0.38
CA VAL A 82 4.42 1.72 -1.29
C VAL A 82 3.00 2.16 -1.62
N MET A 83 2.22 2.59 -0.62
CA MET A 83 0.85 3.04 -0.84
C MET A 83 0.76 4.34 -1.64
N VAL A 84 1.68 5.28 -1.42
CA VAL A 84 1.76 6.53 -2.20
C VAL A 84 2.11 6.23 -3.66
N GLN A 85 3.04 5.33 -3.90
CA GLN A 85 3.41 4.93 -5.27
C GLN A 85 2.32 4.08 -5.94
N ALA A 86 1.56 3.31 -5.16
CA ALA A 86 0.40 2.56 -5.63
C ALA A 86 -0.88 3.42 -5.73
N LYS A 87 -0.76 4.75 -5.78
CA LYS A 87 -1.92 5.66 -5.76
C LYS A 87 -3.03 5.27 -6.75
N PRO A 88 -2.77 4.92 -8.03
CA PRO A 88 -3.83 4.49 -8.93
C PRO A 88 -4.62 3.29 -8.40
N TYR A 89 -3.94 2.36 -7.75
CA TYR A 89 -4.59 1.20 -7.14
C TYR A 89 -5.36 1.57 -5.86
N MET A 90 -4.83 2.50 -5.06
CA MET A 90 -5.54 3.03 -3.90
C MET A 90 -6.82 3.75 -4.31
N ASP A 91 -6.77 4.54 -5.37
CA ASP A 91 -7.93 5.23 -5.93
C ASP A 91 -8.99 4.25 -6.44
N GLU A 92 -8.59 3.14 -7.09
CA GLU A 92 -9.49 2.04 -7.49
C GLU A 92 -10.21 1.40 -6.29
N LEU A 93 -9.51 1.26 -5.17
CA LEU A 93 -10.05 0.70 -3.93
C LEU A 93 -10.83 1.73 -3.09
N GLY A 94 -10.79 3.00 -3.45
CA GLY A 94 -11.38 4.09 -2.66
C GLY A 94 -10.62 4.37 -1.36
N VAL A 95 -9.32 4.07 -1.31
CA VAL A 95 -8.47 4.29 -0.14
C VAL A 95 -7.74 5.61 -0.27
N HIS A 96 -8.00 6.54 0.64
CA HIS A 96 -7.28 7.80 0.72
C HIS A 96 -5.92 7.60 1.42
N VAL A 97 -4.85 8.03 0.80
CA VAL A 97 -3.48 7.94 1.35
C VAL A 97 -2.91 9.34 1.53
N GLU A 98 -2.45 9.65 2.73
CA GLU A 98 -1.95 10.98 3.10
C GLU A 98 -0.63 10.90 3.88
N ALA A 99 0.38 11.64 3.42
CA ALA A 99 1.60 11.86 4.17
C ALA A 99 1.42 13.08 5.08
N CYS A 100 1.40 12.84 6.38
CA CYS A 100 1.20 13.89 7.38
C CYS A 100 2.49 14.67 7.66
N SER A 101 2.36 15.89 8.13
CA SER A 101 3.50 16.77 8.42
C SER A 101 4.25 16.41 9.72
N ASN A 102 3.59 15.70 10.62
CA ASN A 102 4.16 15.21 11.89
C ASN A 102 3.26 14.12 12.50
N GLU A 103 3.72 13.52 13.60
CA GLU A 103 3.01 12.45 14.30
C GLU A 103 1.67 12.91 14.89
N ALA A 104 1.60 14.13 15.39
CA ALA A 104 0.37 14.67 15.95
C ALA A 104 -0.72 14.84 14.87
N SER A 105 -0.33 15.25 13.66
CA SER A 105 -1.23 15.33 12.51
C SER A 105 -1.74 13.94 12.10
N ALA A 106 -0.89 12.91 12.13
CA ALA A 106 -1.28 11.55 11.85
C ALA A 106 -2.28 11.01 12.91
N ALA A 107 -2.01 11.29 14.18
CA ALA A 107 -2.92 10.94 15.27
C ALA A 107 -4.27 11.66 15.15
N ALA A 108 -4.27 12.95 14.79
CA ALA A 108 -5.48 13.73 14.57
C ALA A 108 -6.29 13.17 13.38
N MET A 109 -5.63 12.75 12.31
CA MET A 109 -6.29 12.10 11.17
C MET A 109 -7.03 10.82 11.59
N LEU A 110 -6.41 9.99 12.43
CA LEU A 110 -7.07 8.80 12.96
C LEU A 110 -8.27 9.18 13.83
N GLY A 111 -8.19 10.26 14.59
CA GLY A 111 -9.27 10.79 15.41
C GLY A 111 -10.53 11.16 14.61
N ALA A 112 -10.40 11.48 13.33
CA ALA A 112 -11.53 11.78 12.46
C ALA A 112 -12.53 10.60 12.33
N SER A 113 -12.09 9.36 12.54
CA SER A 113 -12.95 8.17 12.56
C SER A 113 -14.01 8.19 13.66
N ILE A 114 -13.86 9.03 14.68
CA ILE A 114 -14.87 9.20 15.75
C ILE A 114 -16.16 9.78 15.17
N HIS A 115 -16.05 10.62 14.14
CA HIS A 115 -17.19 11.33 13.54
C HIS A 115 -17.79 10.59 12.35
N TYR A 116 -17.03 9.66 11.74
CA TYR A 116 -17.43 8.93 10.56
C TYR A 116 -17.18 7.42 10.76
N PRO A 117 -18.11 6.55 10.38
CA PRO A 117 -17.96 5.11 10.55
C PRO A 117 -16.98 4.52 9.51
N LEU A 118 -15.80 5.10 9.43
CA LEU A 118 -14.75 4.70 8.51
C LEU A 118 -13.60 4.04 9.28
N ARG A 119 -13.07 2.97 8.70
CA ARG A 119 -11.87 2.33 9.23
C ARG A 119 -10.64 3.04 8.69
N GLY A 120 -9.80 3.54 9.58
CA GLY A 120 -8.53 4.17 9.23
C GLY A 120 -7.34 3.45 9.84
N ALA A 121 -6.17 3.72 9.27
CA ALA A 121 -4.90 3.31 9.84
C ALA A 121 -3.89 4.46 9.74
N VAL A 122 -3.03 4.59 10.73
CA VAL A 122 -1.94 5.56 10.69
C VAL A 122 -0.65 4.94 11.16
N THR A 123 0.46 5.41 10.61
CA THR A 123 1.80 4.93 10.94
C THR A 123 2.73 6.08 11.27
N TRP A 124 3.54 5.90 12.28
CA TRP A 124 4.68 6.78 12.58
C TRP A 124 5.72 6.04 13.40
N LYS A 125 6.92 6.59 13.46
CA LYS A 125 7.96 6.11 14.36
C LYS A 125 7.80 6.80 15.72
N SER A 126 7.84 6.00 16.78
CA SER A 126 7.94 6.57 18.14
C SER A 126 9.30 7.26 18.31
N ILE A 127 9.27 8.48 18.82
CA ILE A 127 10.46 9.17 19.28
C ILE A 127 10.67 8.74 20.73
N VAL A 128 11.61 7.85 20.91
CA VAL A 128 12.10 7.47 22.25
C VAL A 128 13.41 8.20 22.51
#